data_cfbe6815c6908bfb37bf0a7919b7fb46
#
_entry.id   cfbe6815c6908bfb37bf0a7919b7fb46
#
_cell.length_a   1.000
_cell.length_b   1.000
_cell.length_c   1.000
_cell.angle_alpha   90.00
_cell.angle_beta   90.00
_cell.angle_gamma   90.00
#
_symmetry.space_group_name_H-M   'P 1'
#
loop_
_entity.id
_entity.type
_entity.pdbx_description
1 polymer ?
#
loop_
_entity_poly.entity_id
_entity_poly.type
_entity_poly.pdbx_seq_one_letter_code
_entity_poly.pdbx_strand_id
1 'polypeptide(L)'
;MPRAVHAFAWGGTLLAALAVLLAAAAVEGRGPWEGWDEGRELRRPGYAERVWPDRPIRTRANTFSNLAYMTVGLYACGLALSDRRRARLAGPETSAGNVVVATPALSALFGLSCLWLGFSSGLFHASLTRAGQRLDVAAMYPPLLSLLAIAAARALPARVGRRGNASVPTWALLAAVVVLAEIALWRWKWSMSATTVLSTLIAAMALVTVAEHLLWPGRFRSAWLGWGACLLAAGIACRQSDVARSFPVGPDSWLQGHALWHLLTAAALGTLYLHERSERGARLHERSEQGARLHERSEKRESSSDPSASEASRIEGDRIQQERS
;
A
#
# COMPACT_ATOMS: atom_id res chain seq x y z
N MET A 1 11.52 11.19 5.27
CA MET A 1 12.17 10.18 4.37
C MET A 1 13.58 10.64 4.01
N PRO A 2 14.56 9.74 3.79
CA PRO A 2 15.91 10.12 3.36
C PRO A 2 15.88 10.74 1.95
N ARG A 3 16.67 11.81 1.73
CA ARG A 3 16.77 12.46 0.40
C ARG A 3 17.13 11.49 -0.73
N ALA A 4 17.99 10.50 -0.44
CA ALA A 4 18.37 9.46 -1.39
C ALA A 4 17.18 8.62 -1.89
N VAL A 5 16.16 8.36 -1.07
CA VAL A 5 14.96 7.61 -1.47
C VAL A 5 14.11 8.44 -2.44
N HIS A 6 13.99 9.76 -2.21
CA HIS A 6 13.32 10.66 -3.14
C HIS A 6 14.05 10.72 -4.49
N ALA A 7 15.37 10.90 -4.46
CA ALA A 7 16.17 10.93 -5.69
C ALA A 7 16.08 9.61 -6.47
N PHE A 8 16.12 8.46 -5.77
CA PHE A 8 15.94 7.14 -6.38
C PHE A 8 14.56 7.00 -7.04
N ALA A 9 13.48 7.36 -6.34
CA ALA A 9 12.14 7.18 -6.85
C ALA A 9 11.86 8.11 -8.04
N TRP A 10 12.11 9.40 -7.91
CA TRP A 10 11.86 10.34 -9.00
C TRP A 10 12.82 10.16 -10.18
N GLY A 11 14.10 9.91 -9.91
CA GLY A 11 15.08 9.59 -10.94
C GLY A 11 14.70 8.34 -11.73
N GLY A 12 14.30 7.27 -11.05
CA GLY A 12 13.82 6.03 -11.67
C GLY A 12 12.53 6.24 -12.49
N THR A 13 11.59 7.04 -11.98
CA THR A 13 10.36 7.37 -12.72
C THR A 13 10.66 8.16 -13.99
N LEU A 14 11.55 9.16 -13.93
CA LEU A 14 11.97 9.94 -15.09
C LEU A 14 12.70 9.07 -16.13
N LEU A 15 13.58 8.17 -15.67
CA LEU A 15 14.24 7.19 -16.56
C LEU A 15 13.23 6.24 -17.21
N ALA A 16 12.22 5.78 -16.49
CA ALA A 16 11.16 4.95 -17.06
C ALA A 16 10.34 5.73 -18.12
N ALA A 17 9.97 6.98 -17.83
CA ALA A 17 9.29 7.84 -18.79
C ALA A 17 10.13 8.05 -20.06
N LEU A 18 11.41 8.35 -19.90
CA LEU A 18 12.35 8.53 -21.01
C LEU A 18 12.48 7.22 -21.82
N ALA A 19 12.60 6.09 -21.16
CA ALA A 19 12.69 4.78 -21.84
C ALA A 19 11.44 4.49 -22.68
N VAL A 20 10.24 4.80 -22.17
CA VAL A 20 8.98 4.66 -22.94
C VAL A 20 8.98 5.57 -24.16
N LEU A 21 9.39 6.84 -24.01
CA LEU A 21 9.46 7.81 -25.11
C LEU A 21 10.48 7.38 -26.18
N LEU A 22 11.67 6.95 -25.77
CA LEU A 22 12.71 6.47 -26.69
C LEU A 22 12.29 5.19 -27.42
N ALA A 23 11.66 4.24 -26.68
CA ALA A 23 11.14 3.03 -27.29
C ALA A 23 10.05 3.34 -28.33
N ALA A 24 9.11 4.24 -27.98
CA ALA A 24 8.06 4.66 -28.90
C ALA A 24 8.65 5.35 -30.16
N ALA A 25 9.60 6.26 -29.98
CA ALA A 25 10.28 6.94 -31.09
C ALA A 25 11.06 5.95 -32.00
N ALA A 26 11.71 4.95 -31.41
CA ALA A 26 12.48 3.95 -32.15
C ALA A 26 11.62 3.05 -33.06
N VAL A 27 10.32 2.90 -32.72
CA VAL A 27 9.38 2.03 -33.48
C VAL A 27 8.29 2.87 -34.19
N GLU A 28 8.40 4.19 -34.20
CA GLU A 28 7.46 5.05 -34.89
C GLU A 28 7.43 4.70 -36.38
N GLY A 29 6.23 4.56 -36.94
CA GLY A 29 6.02 4.17 -38.36
C GLY A 29 6.32 2.71 -38.68
N ARG A 30 6.71 1.88 -37.71
CA ARG A 30 7.05 0.46 -37.95
C ARG A 30 5.91 -0.51 -37.63
N GLY A 31 4.72 -0.03 -37.23
CA GLY A 31 3.59 -0.88 -36.87
C GLY A 31 3.89 -1.90 -35.74
N PRO A 32 4.42 -1.47 -34.58
CA PRO A 32 4.95 -2.42 -33.57
C PRO A 32 3.91 -3.40 -33.03
N TRP A 33 2.64 -3.14 -33.27
CA TRP A 33 1.52 -3.97 -32.83
C TRP A 33 0.84 -4.74 -33.97
N GLU A 34 1.40 -4.69 -35.20
CA GLU A 34 0.90 -5.49 -36.31
C GLU A 34 0.98 -6.99 -36.01
N GLY A 35 -0.07 -7.74 -36.37
CA GLY A 35 -0.15 -9.18 -36.10
C GLY A 35 -0.45 -9.57 -34.65
N TRP A 36 -0.56 -8.61 -33.72
CA TRP A 36 -1.00 -8.90 -32.37
C TRP A 36 -2.53 -8.93 -32.27
N ASP A 37 -3.06 -9.89 -31.51
CA ASP A 37 -4.49 -9.93 -31.22
C ASP A 37 -4.94 -8.63 -30.54
N GLU A 38 -6.00 -8.03 -31.05
CA GLU A 38 -6.57 -6.79 -30.51
C GLU A 38 -7.24 -7.03 -29.15
N GLY A 39 -6.96 -6.16 -28.19
CA GLY A 39 -7.67 -6.06 -26.92
C GLY A 39 -9.09 -5.53 -27.12
N ARG A 40 -9.94 -5.72 -26.10
CA ARG A 40 -11.32 -5.22 -26.12
C ARG A 40 -11.36 -3.69 -26.32
N GLU A 41 -10.45 -2.96 -25.69
CA GLU A 41 -10.42 -1.51 -25.70
C GLU A 41 -10.12 -0.92 -27.09
N LEU A 42 -9.33 -1.60 -27.91
CA LEU A 42 -9.11 -1.21 -29.31
C LEU A 42 -10.36 -1.42 -30.17
N ARG A 43 -11.05 -2.57 -30.00
CA ARG A 43 -12.25 -2.92 -30.77
C ARG A 43 -13.49 -2.13 -30.36
N ARG A 44 -13.62 -1.83 -29.06
CA ARG A 44 -14.75 -1.11 -28.46
C ARG A 44 -14.22 -0.21 -27.34
N PRO A 45 -13.78 1.02 -27.68
CA PRO A 45 -13.24 1.95 -26.70
C PRO A 45 -14.25 2.24 -25.57
N GLY A 46 -13.92 1.83 -24.34
CA GLY A 46 -14.72 2.06 -23.16
C GLY A 46 -14.36 3.36 -22.45
N TYR A 47 -13.17 3.91 -22.71
CA TYR A 47 -12.69 5.14 -22.10
C TYR A 47 -12.81 6.34 -23.06
N ALA A 48 -12.81 7.55 -22.49
CA ALA A 48 -13.03 8.79 -23.26
C ALA A 48 -11.81 9.23 -24.06
N GLU A 49 -10.59 8.82 -23.69
CA GLU A 49 -9.36 9.17 -24.40
C GLU A 49 -9.38 8.69 -25.85
N ARG A 50 -8.90 9.55 -26.75
CA ARG A 50 -8.72 9.18 -28.17
C ARG A 50 -7.75 8.03 -28.32
N VAL A 51 -8.16 7.02 -29.09
CA VAL A 51 -7.31 5.92 -29.50
C VAL A 51 -6.63 6.28 -30.82
N TRP A 52 -5.31 6.07 -30.90
CA TRP A 52 -4.47 6.26 -32.07
C TRP A 52 -3.96 4.90 -32.57
N PRO A 53 -4.72 4.17 -33.42
CA PRO A 53 -4.43 2.77 -33.76
C PRO A 53 -3.05 2.55 -34.36
N ASP A 54 -2.58 3.49 -35.16
CA ASP A 54 -1.34 3.38 -35.95
C ASP A 54 -0.10 3.90 -35.20
N ARG A 55 -0.28 4.39 -33.95
CA ARG A 55 0.81 4.89 -33.14
C ARG A 55 1.38 3.83 -32.20
N PRO A 56 2.68 3.89 -31.85
CA PRO A 56 3.27 3.02 -30.83
C PRO A 56 2.60 3.16 -29.46
N ILE A 57 2.14 4.38 -29.13
CA ILE A 57 1.35 4.66 -27.92
C ILE A 57 -0.05 5.04 -28.37
N ARG A 58 -0.98 4.07 -28.23
CA ARG A 58 -2.37 4.20 -28.71
C ARG A 58 -3.25 5.08 -27.80
N THR A 59 -2.98 5.14 -26.49
CA THR A 59 -3.63 6.05 -25.54
C THR A 59 -2.57 6.69 -24.66
N ARG A 60 -2.35 7.99 -24.80
CA ARG A 60 -1.21 8.71 -24.20
C ARG A 60 -1.39 8.94 -22.70
N ALA A 61 -2.50 9.57 -22.31
CA ALA A 61 -2.77 9.90 -20.92
C ALA A 61 -2.85 8.63 -20.06
N ASN A 62 -3.58 7.61 -20.52
CA ASN A 62 -3.71 6.34 -19.84
C ASN A 62 -2.38 5.57 -19.76
N THR A 63 -1.51 5.66 -20.77
CA THR A 63 -0.18 5.05 -20.74
C THR A 63 0.71 5.70 -19.69
N PHE A 64 0.88 7.02 -19.74
CA PHE A 64 1.83 7.72 -18.88
C PHE A 64 1.37 7.87 -17.44
N SER A 65 0.06 7.86 -17.15
CA SER A 65 -0.47 7.88 -15.79
C SER A 65 -0.03 6.67 -14.96
N ASN A 66 0.32 5.55 -15.60
CA ASN A 66 0.84 4.36 -14.94
C ASN A 66 2.23 4.53 -14.30
N LEU A 67 2.97 5.59 -14.67
CA LEU A 67 4.19 5.98 -13.98
C LEU A 67 3.96 6.30 -12.49
N ALA A 68 2.74 6.62 -12.09
CA ALA A 68 2.39 6.81 -10.68
C ALA A 68 2.58 5.51 -9.86
N TYR A 69 2.15 4.37 -10.39
CA TYR A 69 2.40 3.07 -9.74
C TYR A 69 3.90 2.76 -9.69
N MET A 70 4.63 3.07 -10.75
CA MET A 70 6.08 2.89 -10.77
C MET A 70 6.76 3.78 -9.71
N THR A 71 6.31 5.02 -9.55
CA THR A 71 6.81 5.93 -8.52
C THR A 71 6.59 5.34 -7.12
N VAL A 72 5.39 4.86 -6.81
CA VAL A 72 5.07 4.21 -5.52
C VAL A 72 5.95 2.96 -5.32
N GLY A 73 6.11 2.14 -6.35
CA GLY A 73 6.95 0.95 -6.32
C GLY A 73 8.41 1.29 -6.04
N LEU A 74 8.97 2.29 -6.72
CA LEU A 74 10.34 2.76 -6.49
C LEU A 74 10.52 3.33 -5.08
N TYR A 75 9.55 4.08 -4.55
CA TYR A 75 9.58 4.54 -3.16
C TYR A 75 9.65 3.36 -2.18
N ALA A 76 8.82 2.35 -2.35
CA ALA A 76 8.81 1.17 -1.47
C ALA A 76 10.12 0.38 -1.56
N CYS A 77 10.66 0.19 -2.78
CA CYS A 77 11.97 -0.45 -2.99
C CYS A 77 13.11 0.37 -2.38
N GLY A 78 13.10 1.69 -2.57
CA GLY A 78 14.10 2.60 -1.98
C GLY A 78 14.09 2.58 -0.46
N LEU A 79 12.90 2.50 0.15
CA LEU A 79 12.75 2.33 1.59
C LEU A 79 13.27 0.96 2.05
N ALA A 80 12.96 -0.12 1.32
CA ALA A 80 13.49 -1.46 1.61
C ALA A 80 15.02 -1.48 1.62
N LEU A 81 15.66 -0.86 0.62
CA LEU A 81 17.13 -0.73 0.55
C LEU A 81 17.69 0.09 1.72
N SER A 82 17.02 1.19 2.06
CA SER A 82 17.42 2.04 3.20
C SER A 82 17.32 1.29 4.53
N ASP A 83 16.23 0.55 4.75
CA ASP A 83 16.00 -0.23 5.97
C ASP A 83 17.01 -1.38 6.08
N ARG A 84 17.27 -2.09 4.98
CA ARG A 84 18.30 -3.14 4.92
C ARG A 84 19.70 -2.60 5.25
N ARG A 85 20.04 -1.41 4.73
CA ARG A 85 21.32 -0.75 5.03
C ARG A 85 21.41 -0.37 6.51
N ARG A 86 20.34 0.19 7.08
CA ARG A 86 20.29 0.53 8.51
C ARG A 86 20.45 -0.70 9.40
N ALA A 87 19.73 -1.79 9.10
CA ALA A 87 19.82 -3.03 9.86
C ALA A 87 21.26 -3.62 9.85
N ARG A 88 21.97 -3.50 8.73
CA ARG A 88 23.39 -3.93 8.65
C ARG A 88 24.34 -3.07 9.48
N LEU A 89 24.07 -1.76 9.59
CA LEU A 89 24.97 -0.82 10.29
C LEU A 89 24.69 -0.76 11.80
N ALA A 90 23.44 -0.86 12.23
CA ALA A 90 23.01 -0.62 13.60
C ALA A 90 22.60 -1.89 14.37
N GLY A 91 22.69 -3.07 13.72
CA GLY A 91 22.26 -4.34 14.30
C GLY A 91 20.73 -4.53 14.30
N PRO A 92 20.25 -5.77 14.57
CA PRO A 92 18.84 -6.15 14.45
C PRO A 92 17.92 -5.50 15.49
N GLU A 93 18.46 -4.99 16.59
CA GLU A 93 17.66 -4.42 17.69
C GLU A 93 16.95 -3.10 17.34
N THR A 94 17.45 -2.35 16.34
CA THR A 94 16.91 -1.05 15.93
C THR A 94 15.60 -1.15 15.15
N SER A 95 15.24 -2.34 14.66
CA SER A 95 14.05 -2.60 13.84
C SER A 95 12.92 -3.28 14.61
N ALA A 96 13.09 -3.49 15.92
CA ALA A 96 12.12 -4.22 16.72
C ALA A 96 10.80 -3.44 16.83
N GLY A 97 9.74 -4.00 16.24
CA GLY A 97 8.37 -3.54 16.43
C GLY A 97 7.60 -3.10 15.18
N ASN A 98 8.24 -3.01 14.01
CA ASN A 98 7.53 -2.78 12.74
C ASN A 98 7.95 -3.88 11.75
N VAL A 99 6.99 -4.71 11.33
CA VAL A 99 7.25 -5.88 10.47
C VAL A 99 7.85 -5.48 9.12
N VAL A 100 7.41 -4.36 8.56
CA VAL A 100 7.85 -3.87 7.25
C VAL A 100 9.30 -3.37 7.30
N VAL A 101 9.69 -2.73 8.42
CA VAL A 101 11.06 -2.22 8.65
C VAL A 101 11.99 -3.38 9.01
N ALA A 102 11.53 -4.30 9.87
CA ALA A 102 12.29 -5.48 10.29
C ALA A 102 12.51 -6.49 9.15
N THR A 103 11.59 -6.54 8.19
CA THR A 103 11.65 -7.44 7.03
C THR A 103 11.58 -6.65 5.73
N PRO A 104 12.69 -6.00 5.30
CA PRO A 104 12.71 -5.15 4.10
C PRO A 104 12.30 -5.88 2.81
N ALA A 105 12.39 -7.22 2.79
CA ALA A 105 11.91 -8.04 1.69
C ALA A 105 10.40 -7.89 1.43
N LEU A 106 9.58 -7.66 2.46
CA LEU A 106 8.14 -7.40 2.30
C LEU A 106 7.88 -6.03 1.66
N SER A 107 8.65 -5.00 2.03
CA SER A 107 8.62 -3.71 1.32
C SER A 107 9.02 -3.84 -0.15
N ALA A 108 10.05 -4.65 -0.42
CA ALA A 108 10.50 -4.92 -1.80
C ALA A 108 9.44 -5.68 -2.58
N LEU A 109 8.77 -6.67 -1.98
CA LEU A 109 7.66 -7.41 -2.60
C LEU A 109 6.53 -6.47 -3.04
N PHE A 110 6.07 -5.59 -2.14
CA PHE A 110 5.06 -4.59 -2.47
C PHE A 110 5.55 -3.62 -3.56
N GLY A 111 6.80 -3.13 -3.45
CA GLY A 111 7.39 -2.23 -4.42
C GLY A 111 7.48 -2.85 -5.82
N LEU A 112 7.96 -4.09 -5.91
CA LEU A 112 8.04 -4.84 -7.18
C LEU A 112 6.64 -5.11 -7.76
N SER A 113 5.64 -5.39 -6.92
CA SER A 113 4.26 -5.56 -7.35
C SER A 113 3.68 -4.27 -7.96
N CYS A 114 3.97 -3.11 -7.38
CA CYS A 114 3.57 -1.81 -7.95
C CYS A 114 4.32 -1.50 -9.27
N LEU A 115 5.62 -1.83 -9.35
CA LEU A 115 6.39 -1.70 -10.61
C LEU A 115 5.81 -2.58 -11.71
N TRP A 116 5.46 -3.83 -11.37
CA TRP A 116 4.81 -4.77 -12.28
C TRP A 116 3.45 -4.25 -12.77
N LEU A 117 2.63 -3.70 -11.87
CA LEU A 117 1.36 -3.06 -12.22
C LEU A 117 1.58 -1.88 -13.17
N GLY A 118 2.49 -0.96 -12.84
CA GLY A 118 2.77 0.21 -13.68
C GLY A 118 3.26 -0.17 -15.07
N PHE A 119 4.15 -1.17 -15.16
CA PHE A 119 4.63 -1.70 -16.44
C PHE A 119 3.52 -2.36 -17.25
N SER A 120 2.79 -3.30 -16.65
CA SER A 120 1.77 -4.11 -17.34
C SER A 120 0.58 -3.27 -17.82
N SER A 121 0.10 -2.36 -16.99
CA SER A 121 -0.98 -1.45 -17.33
C SER A 121 -0.53 -0.40 -18.35
N GLY A 122 0.67 0.16 -18.19
CA GLY A 122 1.26 1.06 -19.18
C GLY A 122 1.43 0.41 -20.55
N LEU A 123 1.92 -0.84 -20.59
CA LEU A 123 2.03 -1.63 -21.82
C LEU A 123 0.67 -1.89 -22.47
N PHE A 124 -0.36 -2.21 -21.67
CA PHE A 124 -1.70 -2.39 -22.21
C PHE A 124 -2.23 -1.11 -22.85
N HIS A 125 -2.15 0.02 -22.18
CA HIS A 125 -2.63 1.29 -22.69
C HIS A 125 -1.82 1.82 -23.88
N ALA A 126 -0.53 1.48 -23.97
CA ALA A 126 0.28 1.75 -25.15
C ALA A 126 -0.11 0.85 -26.32
N SER A 127 -0.34 -0.43 -26.09
CA SER A 127 -0.53 -1.42 -27.16
C SER A 127 -1.98 -1.70 -27.51
N LEU A 128 -2.89 -1.62 -26.54
CA LEU A 128 -4.28 -2.06 -26.59
C LEU A 128 -4.44 -3.51 -27.15
N THR A 129 -3.43 -4.36 -26.93
CA THR A 129 -3.43 -5.75 -27.36
C THR A 129 -4.14 -6.65 -26.35
N ARG A 130 -4.59 -7.84 -26.79
CA ARG A 130 -5.20 -8.85 -25.92
C ARG A 130 -4.21 -9.38 -24.88
N ALA A 131 -2.94 -9.52 -25.24
CA ALA A 131 -1.88 -9.91 -24.31
C ALA A 131 -1.65 -8.83 -23.26
N GLY A 132 -1.56 -7.55 -23.67
CA GLY A 132 -1.47 -6.40 -22.77
C GLY A 132 -2.67 -6.34 -21.81
N GLN A 133 -3.90 -6.55 -22.31
CA GLN A 133 -5.12 -6.57 -21.48
C GLN A 133 -5.07 -7.69 -20.43
N ARG A 134 -4.48 -8.85 -20.75
CA ARG A 134 -4.32 -9.95 -19.80
C ARG A 134 -3.32 -9.61 -18.71
N LEU A 135 -2.20 -9.00 -19.07
CA LEU A 135 -1.17 -8.55 -18.13
C LEU A 135 -1.69 -7.45 -17.21
N ASP A 136 -2.32 -6.42 -17.76
CA ASP A 136 -2.90 -5.31 -17.01
C ASP A 136 -3.86 -5.78 -15.90
N VAL A 137 -4.81 -6.63 -16.27
CA VAL A 137 -5.80 -7.12 -15.31
C VAL A 137 -5.15 -7.99 -14.23
N ALA A 138 -4.23 -8.88 -14.58
CA ALA A 138 -3.55 -9.73 -13.61
C ALA A 138 -2.68 -8.87 -12.65
N ALA A 139 -1.95 -7.90 -13.19
CA ALA A 139 -1.06 -7.06 -12.40
C ALA A 139 -1.75 -6.14 -11.36
N MET A 140 -3.07 -5.98 -11.41
CA MET A 140 -3.81 -5.24 -10.37
C MET A 140 -3.82 -5.95 -9.01
N TYR A 141 -3.62 -7.26 -8.96
CA TYR A 141 -3.79 -8.05 -7.74
C TYR A 141 -2.54 -8.11 -6.83
N PRO A 142 -1.31 -8.27 -7.34
CA PRO A 142 -0.10 -8.39 -6.53
C PRO A 142 0.14 -7.28 -5.50
N PRO A 143 -0.13 -5.98 -5.75
CA PRO A 143 0.02 -4.96 -4.72
C PRO A 143 -0.87 -5.20 -3.50
N LEU A 144 -2.14 -5.58 -3.69
CA LEU A 144 -3.07 -5.91 -2.60
C LEU A 144 -2.68 -7.20 -1.90
N LEU A 145 -2.30 -8.24 -2.65
CA LEU A 145 -1.79 -9.50 -2.10
C LEU A 145 -0.52 -9.28 -1.27
N SER A 146 0.35 -8.36 -1.69
CA SER A 146 1.56 -8.01 -0.94
C SER A 146 1.24 -7.30 0.38
N LEU A 147 0.23 -6.42 0.42
CA LEU A 147 -0.24 -5.80 1.66
C LEU A 147 -0.86 -6.84 2.60
N LEU A 148 -1.67 -7.76 2.08
CA LEU A 148 -2.19 -8.90 2.86
C LEU A 148 -1.06 -9.81 3.38
N ALA A 149 -0.01 -10.02 2.59
CA ALA A 149 1.18 -10.76 3.03
C ALA A 149 1.93 -10.04 4.15
N ILE A 150 2.01 -8.71 4.13
CA ILE A 150 2.56 -7.90 5.23
C ILE A 150 1.74 -8.10 6.50
N ALA A 151 0.42 -8.02 6.42
CA ALA A 151 -0.47 -8.28 7.55
C ALA A 151 -0.31 -9.71 8.08
N ALA A 152 -0.27 -10.72 7.20
CA ALA A 152 -0.04 -12.11 7.59
C ALA A 152 1.32 -12.33 8.28
N ALA A 153 2.36 -11.63 7.84
CA ALA A 153 3.70 -11.73 8.44
C ALA A 153 3.75 -11.30 9.92
N ARG A 154 2.78 -10.48 10.40
CA ARG A 154 2.67 -10.11 11.82
C ARG A 154 2.19 -11.26 12.70
N ALA A 155 1.35 -12.12 12.15
CA ALA A 155 0.78 -13.26 12.86
C ALA A 155 1.63 -14.54 12.79
N LEU A 156 2.63 -14.56 11.90
CA LEU A 156 3.45 -15.73 11.63
C LEU A 156 4.85 -15.59 12.24
N PRO A 157 5.49 -16.71 12.65
CA PRO A 157 6.89 -16.68 13.09
C PRO A 157 7.81 -16.24 11.95
N ALA A 158 8.92 -15.58 12.25
CA ALA A 158 9.86 -15.08 11.24
C ALA A 158 10.43 -16.17 10.31
N ARG A 159 10.44 -17.40 10.78
CA ARG A 159 10.87 -18.59 10.03
C ARG A 159 9.94 -19.75 10.30
N VAL A 160 9.63 -20.52 9.27
CA VAL A 160 8.80 -21.72 9.33
C VAL A 160 9.67 -22.96 9.04
N GLY A 161 9.51 -24.01 9.82
CA GLY A 161 10.24 -25.27 9.68
C GLY A 161 10.52 -25.94 11.03
N ARG A 162 10.86 -27.24 11.04
CA ARG A 162 11.19 -27.99 12.24
C ARG A 162 12.59 -27.63 12.75
N ARG A 163 12.77 -27.56 14.07
CA ARG A 163 14.08 -27.41 14.73
C ARG A 163 14.99 -28.55 14.27
N GLY A 164 16.10 -28.20 13.59
CA GLY A 164 17.05 -29.19 13.03
C GLY A 164 16.96 -29.42 11.52
N ASN A 165 15.86 -29.07 10.85
CA ASN A 165 15.74 -29.07 9.38
C ASN A 165 15.83 -27.66 8.83
N ALA A 166 16.10 -27.54 7.51
CA ALA A 166 16.17 -26.27 6.82
C ALA A 166 14.90 -25.43 7.06
N SER A 167 15.02 -24.34 7.82
CA SER A 167 13.91 -23.41 8.06
C SER A 167 13.87 -22.33 6.99
N VAL A 168 12.68 -22.09 6.45
CA VAL A 168 12.44 -21.08 5.39
C VAL A 168 11.98 -19.77 6.01
N PRO A 169 12.52 -18.61 5.59
CA PRO A 169 12.01 -17.32 6.03
C PRO A 169 10.53 -17.14 5.61
N THR A 170 9.68 -16.70 6.53
CA THR A 170 8.24 -16.52 6.28
C THR A 170 7.97 -15.57 5.11
N TRP A 171 8.76 -14.50 4.97
CA TRP A 171 8.62 -13.58 3.83
C TRP A 171 8.81 -14.28 2.49
N ALA A 172 9.67 -15.31 2.39
CA ALA A 172 9.89 -16.03 1.14
C ALA A 172 8.70 -16.91 0.77
N LEU A 173 8.05 -17.53 1.77
CA LEU A 173 6.80 -18.28 1.55
C LEU A 173 5.68 -17.35 1.13
N LEU A 174 5.53 -16.20 1.78
CA LEU A 174 4.53 -15.20 1.41
C LEU A 174 4.77 -14.63 0.02
N ALA A 175 6.01 -14.35 -0.35
CA ALA A 175 6.37 -13.92 -1.70
C ALA A 175 6.02 -15.01 -2.73
N ALA A 176 6.32 -16.28 -2.44
CA ALA A 176 5.94 -17.40 -3.31
C ALA A 176 4.42 -17.48 -3.47
N VAL A 177 3.64 -17.30 -2.40
CA VAL A 177 2.17 -17.26 -2.47
C VAL A 177 1.69 -16.12 -3.38
N VAL A 178 2.24 -14.92 -3.25
CA VAL A 178 1.88 -13.77 -4.11
C VAL A 178 2.18 -14.07 -5.58
N VAL A 179 3.37 -14.61 -5.88
CA VAL A 179 3.77 -14.95 -7.26
C VAL A 179 2.90 -16.08 -7.84
N LEU A 180 2.63 -17.13 -7.06
CA LEU A 180 1.78 -18.23 -7.50
C LEU A 180 0.33 -17.79 -7.71
N ALA A 181 -0.20 -16.93 -6.85
CA ALA A 181 -1.51 -16.33 -7.01
C ALA A 181 -1.58 -15.47 -8.29
N GLU A 182 -0.55 -14.65 -8.57
CA GLU A 182 -0.46 -13.87 -9.81
C GLU A 182 -0.46 -14.78 -11.05
N ILE A 183 0.35 -15.82 -11.07
CA ILE A 183 0.39 -16.80 -12.17
C ILE A 183 -0.98 -17.45 -12.36
N ALA A 184 -1.64 -17.85 -11.28
CA ALA A 184 -2.96 -18.45 -11.31
C ALA A 184 -4.02 -17.48 -11.87
N LEU A 185 -4.06 -16.25 -11.35
CA LEU A 185 -4.99 -15.21 -11.78
C LEU A 185 -4.75 -14.80 -13.24
N TRP A 186 -3.47 -14.70 -13.65
CA TRP A 186 -3.11 -14.49 -15.06
C TRP A 186 -3.58 -15.66 -15.94
N ARG A 187 -3.41 -16.91 -15.49
CA ARG A 187 -3.82 -18.11 -16.26
C ARG A 187 -5.32 -18.19 -16.45
N TRP A 188 -6.10 -17.85 -15.42
CA TRP A 188 -7.56 -17.93 -15.43
C TRP A 188 -8.28 -16.60 -15.67
N LYS A 189 -7.56 -15.57 -16.08
CA LYS A 189 -8.10 -14.22 -16.29
C LYS A 189 -9.39 -14.20 -17.11
N TRP A 190 -9.49 -15.02 -18.16
CA TRP A 190 -10.64 -15.03 -19.06
C TRP A 190 -11.87 -15.77 -18.54
N SER A 191 -11.72 -16.59 -17.51
CA SER A 191 -12.80 -17.31 -16.83
C SER A 191 -13.28 -16.61 -15.54
N MET A 192 -12.63 -15.52 -15.14
CA MET A 192 -12.94 -14.81 -13.89
C MET A 192 -13.31 -13.36 -14.17
N SER A 193 -14.24 -12.83 -13.37
CA SER A 193 -14.55 -11.39 -13.36
C SER A 193 -13.44 -10.61 -12.64
N ALA A 194 -12.75 -9.75 -13.37
CA ALA A 194 -11.72 -8.88 -12.79
C ALA A 194 -12.28 -7.99 -11.68
N THR A 195 -13.49 -7.46 -11.86
CA THR A 195 -14.16 -6.64 -10.84
C THR A 195 -14.42 -7.45 -9.57
N THR A 196 -14.91 -8.69 -9.69
CA THR A 196 -15.18 -9.54 -8.53
C THR A 196 -13.89 -9.84 -7.77
N VAL A 197 -12.82 -10.26 -8.45
CA VAL A 197 -11.53 -10.56 -7.80
C VAL A 197 -10.97 -9.33 -7.10
N LEU A 198 -10.95 -8.18 -7.79
CA LEU A 198 -10.43 -6.93 -7.22
C LEU A 198 -11.26 -6.48 -6.00
N SER A 199 -12.59 -6.51 -6.10
CA SER A 199 -13.48 -6.15 -4.98
C SER A 199 -13.30 -7.08 -3.79
N THR A 200 -13.11 -8.39 -4.03
CA THR A 200 -12.84 -9.36 -2.95
C THR A 200 -11.52 -9.06 -2.25
N LEU A 201 -10.46 -8.73 -2.99
CA LEU A 201 -9.16 -8.37 -2.39
C LEU A 201 -9.23 -7.06 -1.60
N ILE A 202 -9.95 -6.05 -2.11
CA ILE A 202 -10.18 -4.79 -1.40
C ILE A 202 -10.98 -5.05 -0.11
N ALA A 203 -12.05 -5.85 -0.18
CA ALA A 203 -12.84 -6.22 0.99
C ALA A 203 -12.02 -7.01 2.01
N ALA A 204 -11.20 -7.96 1.57
CA ALA A 204 -10.30 -8.71 2.43
C ALA A 204 -9.28 -7.78 3.13
N MET A 205 -8.68 -6.85 2.40
CA MET A 205 -7.76 -5.86 2.97
C MET A 205 -8.47 -4.97 3.99
N ALA A 206 -9.68 -4.48 3.70
CA ALA A 206 -10.47 -3.68 4.63
C ALA A 206 -10.80 -4.46 5.91
N LEU A 207 -11.23 -5.73 5.77
CA LEU A 207 -11.53 -6.60 6.90
C LEU A 207 -10.31 -6.84 7.78
N VAL A 208 -9.17 -7.18 7.19
CA VAL A 208 -7.91 -7.39 7.92
C VAL A 208 -7.51 -6.12 8.66
N THR A 209 -7.57 -4.96 8.01
CA THR A 209 -7.21 -3.68 8.61
C THR A 209 -8.14 -3.31 9.78
N VAL A 210 -9.46 -3.53 9.63
CA VAL A 210 -10.42 -3.33 10.73
C VAL A 210 -10.10 -4.27 11.90
N ALA A 211 -9.84 -5.54 11.61
CA ALA A 211 -9.47 -6.52 12.64
C ALA A 211 -8.18 -6.10 13.37
N GLU A 212 -7.16 -5.63 12.67
CA GLU A 212 -5.92 -5.11 13.27
C GLU A 212 -6.16 -3.90 14.18
N HIS A 213 -7.05 -2.99 13.80
CA HIS A 213 -7.41 -1.84 14.62
C HIS A 213 -8.19 -2.23 15.89
N LEU A 214 -9.05 -3.24 15.79
CA LEU A 214 -9.81 -3.76 16.94
C LEU A 214 -8.93 -4.56 17.89
N LEU A 215 -8.02 -5.39 17.35
CA LEU A 215 -7.13 -6.24 18.14
C LEU A 215 -5.97 -5.44 18.77
N TRP A 216 -5.49 -4.39 18.11
CA TRP A 216 -4.35 -3.59 18.54
C TRP A 216 -4.62 -2.07 18.43
N PRO A 217 -5.47 -1.52 19.31
CA PRO A 217 -5.82 -0.10 19.30
C PRO A 217 -4.57 0.79 19.41
N GLY A 218 -4.49 1.83 18.58
CA GLY A 218 -3.39 2.79 18.60
C GLY A 218 -2.05 2.33 18.00
N ARG A 219 -1.96 1.07 17.54
CA ARG A 219 -0.74 0.52 16.91
C ARG A 219 -0.44 1.17 15.56
N PHE A 220 -1.46 1.58 14.83
CA PHE A 220 -1.34 2.18 13.49
C PHE A 220 -1.89 3.60 13.44
N ARG A 221 -1.46 4.35 12.44
CA ARG A 221 -2.00 5.69 12.13
C ARG A 221 -3.20 5.56 11.20
N SER A 222 -4.41 5.65 11.75
CA SER A 222 -5.67 5.53 10.99
C SER A 222 -5.87 6.61 9.91
N ALA A 223 -5.22 7.78 10.04
CA ALA A 223 -5.28 8.83 9.03
C ALA A 223 -4.88 8.35 7.62
N TRP A 224 -3.90 7.45 7.51
CA TRP A 224 -3.50 6.88 6.22
C TRP A 224 -4.60 6.06 5.56
N LEU A 225 -5.41 5.35 6.35
CA LEU A 225 -6.57 4.61 5.83
C LEU A 225 -7.65 5.55 5.32
N GLY A 226 -7.94 6.62 6.06
CA GLY A 226 -8.89 7.64 5.64
C GLY A 226 -8.48 8.24 4.29
N TRP A 227 -7.22 8.63 4.14
CA TRP A 227 -6.69 9.11 2.87
C TRP A 227 -6.78 8.05 1.76
N GLY A 228 -6.41 6.80 2.04
CA GLY A 228 -6.51 5.69 1.08
C GLY A 228 -7.93 5.47 0.60
N ALA A 229 -8.91 5.47 1.50
CA ALA A 229 -10.33 5.32 1.16
C ALA A 229 -10.84 6.49 0.32
N CYS A 230 -10.52 7.74 0.69
CA CYS A 230 -10.90 8.93 -0.08
C CYS A 230 -10.31 8.91 -1.49
N LEU A 231 -9.01 8.59 -1.62
CA LEU A 231 -8.32 8.51 -2.91
C LEU A 231 -8.91 7.41 -3.80
N LEU A 232 -9.20 6.23 -3.23
CA LEU A 232 -9.83 5.14 -3.95
C LEU A 232 -11.24 5.52 -4.42
N ALA A 233 -12.06 6.11 -3.54
CA ALA A 233 -13.40 6.56 -3.89
C ALA A 233 -13.39 7.62 -5.01
N ALA A 234 -12.51 8.61 -4.92
CA ALA A 234 -12.31 9.62 -5.95
C ALA A 234 -11.85 8.99 -7.27
N GLY A 235 -10.93 8.03 -7.22
CA GLY A 235 -10.48 7.29 -8.40
C GLY A 235 -11.63 6.53 -9.07
N ILE A 236 -12.44 5.81 -8.29
CA ILE A 236 -13.63 5.10 -8.80
C ILE A 236 -14.58 6.11 -9.48
N ALA A 237 -14.86 7.26 -8.86
CA ALA A 237 -15.72 8.28 -9.43
C ALA A 237 -15.18 8.83 -10.75
N CYS A 238 -13.88 9.15 -10.83
CA CYS A 238 -13.24 9.60 -12.08
C CYS A 238 -13.35 8.54 -13.19
N ARG A 239 -13.06 7.27 -12.86
CA ARG A 239 -13.16 6.18 -13.83
C ARG A 239 -14.59 5.97 -14.31
N GLN A 240 -15.59 6.00 -13.41
CA GLN A 240 -17.00 5.83 -13.80
C GLN A 240 -17.49 6.96 -14.67
N SER A 241 -17.12 8.20 -14.35
CA SER A 241 -17.44 9.37 -15.18
C SER A 241 -16.80 9.28 -16.57
N ASP A 242 -15.59 8.74 -16.66
CA ASP A 242 -14.89 8.53 -17.94
C ASP A 242 -15.61 7.47 -18.79
N VAL A 243 -15.95 6.33 -18.21
CA VAL A 243 -16.70 5.25 -18.88
C VAL A 243 -18.10 5.73 -19.32
N ALA A 244 -18.75 6.55 -18.49
CA ALA A 244 -20.05 7.16 -18.81
C ALA A 244 -19.94 8.31 -19.82
N ARG A 245 -18.75 8.68 -20.28
CA ARG A 245 -18.51 9.84 -21.16
C ARG A 245 -19.00 11.18 -20.59
N SER A 246 -19.13 11.25 -19.26
CA SER A 246 -19.56 12.47 -18.53
C SER A 246 -18.39 13.24 -17.92
N PHE A 247 -17.15 12.75 -18.08
CA PHE A 247 -15.97 13.48 -17.62
C PHE A 247 -15.74 14.75 -18.46
N PRO A 248 -15.59 15.93 -17.84
CA PRO A 248 -15.74 17.22 -18.54
C PRO A 248 -14.50 17.65 -19.33
N VAL A 249 -13.89 16.75 -20.11
CA VAL A 249 -12.71 17.04 -20.94
C VAL A 249 -12.82 16.40 -22.31
N GLY A 250 -12.15 16.98 -23.28
CA GLY A 250 -12.08 16.43 -24.64
C GLY A 250 -11.20 15.16 -24.71
N PRO A 251 -11.39 14.34 -25.78
CA PRO A 251 -10.69 13.07 -25.93
C PRO A 251 -9.17 13.19 -26.11
N ASP A 252 -8.67 14.38 -26.48
CA ASP A 252 -7.26 14.67 -26.66
C ASP A 252 -6.56 15.23 -25.41
N SER A 253 -7.33 15.46 -24.33
CA SER A 253 -6.81 15.99 -23.08
C SER A 253 -5.88 14.98 -22.41
N TRP A 254 -4.83 15.47 -21.74
CA TRP A 254 -4.03 14.67 -20.82
C TRP A 254 -4.74 14.37 -19.48
N LEU A 255 -5.76 15.15 -19.16
CA LEU A 255 -6.54 14.99 -17.95
C LEU A 255 -7.76 14.09 -18.22
N GLN A 256 -7.54 12.80 -18.41
CA GLN A 256 -8.59 11.82 -18.62
C GLN A 256 -9.06 11.21 -17.29
N GLY A 257 -10.35 10.87 -17.17
CA GLY A 257 -10.88 10.27 -15.94
C GLY A 257 -10.24 8.94 -15.61
N HIS A 258 -9.93 8.12 -16.63
CA HIS A 258 -9.21 6.86 -16.41
C HIS A 258 -7.74 7.07 -16.06
N ALA A 259 -7.07 8.07 -16.61
CA ALA A 259 -5.73 8.44 -16.20
C ALA A 259 -5.69 8.91 -14.72
N LEU A 260 -6.69 9.70 -14.30
CA LEU A 260 -6.84 10.06 -12.88
C LEU A 260 -7.11 8.86 -11.98
N TRP A 261 -7.85 7.86 -12.46
CA TRP A 261 -7.99 6.58 -11.74
C TRP A 261 -6.62 5.97 -11.43
N HIS A 262 -5.70 5.90 -12.39
CA HIS A 262 -4.35 5.38 -12.15
C HIS A 262 -3.59 6.19 -11.11
N LEU A 263 -3.61 7.54 -11.21
CA LEU A 263 -2.93 8.42 -10.26
C LEU A 263 -3.47 8.26 -8.83
N LEU A 264 -4.80 8.29 -8.70
CA LEU A 264 -5.47 8.24 -7.40
C LEU A 264 -5.35 6.87 -6.74
N THR A 265 -5.46 5.79 -7.51
CA THR A 265 -5.29 4.43 -6.97
C THR A 265 -3.83 4.10 -6.66
N ALA A 266 -2.86 4.64 -7.42
CA ALA A 266 -1.45 4.57 -7.05
C ALA A 266 -1.18 5.29 -5.72
N ALA A 267 -1.74 6.50 -5.54
CA ALA A 267 -1.64 7.23 -4.28
C ALA A 267 -2.34 6.48 -3.13
N ALA A 268 -3.49 5.84 -3.38
CA ALA A 268 -4.18 5.01 -2.40
C ALA A 268 -3.31 3.82 -1.95
N LEU A 269 -2.68 3.09 -2.88
CA LEU A 269 -1.72 2.03 -2.56
C LEU A 269 -0.54 2.57 -1.75
N GLY A 270 -0.03 3.75 -2.10
CA GLY A 270 1.03 4.43 -1.35
C GLY A 270 0.62 4.76 0.09
N THR A 271 -0.60 5.25 0.31
CA THR A 271 -1.12 5.55 1.66
C THR A 271 -1.34 4.28 2.48
N LEU A 272 -1.85 3.20 1.86
CA LEU A 272 -1.97 1.90 2.52
C LEU A 272 -0.58 1.36 2.94
N TYR A 273 0.41 1.45 2.08
CA TYR A 273 1.78 1.07 2.44
C TYR A 273 2.36 1.96 3.57
N LEU A 274 2.07 3.26 3.58
CA LEU A 274 2.45 4.14 4.69
C LEU A 274 1.71 3.80 5.99
N HIS A 275 0.47 3.31 5.89
CA HIS A 275 -0.26 2.74 7.03
C HIS A 275 0.52 1.57 7.63
N GLU A 276 0.93 0.60 6.82
CA GLU A 276 1.74 -0.54 7.24
C GLU A 276 3.05 -0.11 7.90
N ARG A 277 3.72 0.90 7.34
CA ARG A 277 4.95 1.48 7.91
C ARG A 277 4.72 2.34 9.14
N SER A 278 3.49 2.74 9.44
CA SER A 278 3.17 3.52 10.63
C SER A 278 3.03 2.68 11.90
N GLU A 279 3.16 1.36 11.78
CA GLU A 279 3.10 0.41 12.88
C GLU A 279 4.07 0.80 14.00
N ARG A 280 3.55 0.92 15.22
CA ARG A 280 4.33 1.20 16.44
C ARG A 280 4.65 -0.12 17.11
N GLY A 281 5.92 -0.35 17.43
CA GLY A 281 6.33 -1.58 18.08
C GLY A 281 5.69 -1.74 19.48
N ALA A 282 5.41 -2.98 19.84
CA ALA A 282 4.86 -3.34 21.14
C ALA A 282 5.62 -2.72 22.32
N ARG A 283 6.94 -2.60 22.24
CA ARG A 283 7.78 -1.97 23.28
C ARG A 283 7.50 -0.48 23.49
N LEU A 284 7.09 0.27 22.45
CA LEU A 284 6.71 1.67 22.61
C LEU A 284 5.33 1.78 23.25
N HIS A 285 4.43 0.83 22.97
CA HIS A 285 3.11 0.75 23.59
C HIS A 285 3.24 0.39 25.09
N GLU A 286 4.03 -0.62 25.43
CA GLU A 286 4.33 -1.00 26.80
C GLU A 286 4.97 0.16 27.61
N ARG A 287 5.91 0.89 27.01
CA ARG A 287 6.51 2.10 27.66
C ARG A 287 5.50 3.22 27.84
N SER A 288 4.60 3.43 26.88
CA SER A 288 3.54 4.43 26.97
C SER A 288 2.54 4.07 28.08
N GLU A 289 2.11 2.80 28.14
CA GLU A 289 1.24 2.31 29.21
C GLU A 289 1.92 2.33 30.58
N GLN A 290 3.20 1.97 30.65
CA GLN A 290 3.98 2.01 31.87
C GLN A 290 4.18 3.43 32.36
N GLY A 291 4.43 4.39 31.44
CA GLY A 291 4.48 5.82 31.72
C GLY A 291 3.15 6.35 32.23
N ALA A 292 2.04 6.00 31.60
CA ALA A 292 0.70 6.38 32.04
C ALA A 292 0.35 5.83 33.43
N ARG A 293 0.68 4.54 33.70
CA ARG A 293 0.49 3.92 35.03
C ARG A 293 1.36 4.53 36.12
N LEU A 294 2.59 4.96 35.80
CA LEU A 294 3.47 5.66 36.72
C LEU A 294 2.95 7.07 37.03
N HIS A 295 2.42 7.77 36.04
CA HIS A 295 1.80 9.11 36.23
C HIS A 295 0.55 8.99 37.12
N GLU A 296 -0.33 8.04 36.85
CA GLU A 296 -1.52 7.78 37.67
C GLU A 296 -1.17 7.40 39.13
N ARG A 297 -0.10 6.64 39.33
CA ARG A 297 0.40 6.33 40.68
C ARG A 297 1.01 7.52 41.39
N SER A 298 1.65 8.45 40.66
CA SER A 298 2.18 9.68 41.21
C SER A 298 1.06 10.61 41.67
N GLU A 299 0.05 10.80 40.83
CA GLU A 299 -1.13 11.60 41.15
C GLU A 299 -1.90 11.05 42.36
N LYS A 300 -2.07 9.72 42.44
CA LYS A 300 -2.70 9.08 43.61
C LYS A 300 -1.86 9.22 44.88
N ARG A 301 -0.54 9.26 44.79
CA ARG A 301 0.33 9.52 45.95
C ARG A 301 0.26 10.96 46.40
N GLU A 302 0.24 11.91 45.47
CA GLU A 302 0.10 13.33 45.81
C GLU A 302 -1.25 13.63 46.44
N SER A 303 -2.35 13.06 45.92
CA SER A 303 -3.68 13.21 46.52
C SER A 303 -3.83 12.54 47.87
N SER A 304 -3.06 11.47 48.18
CA SER A 304 -3.06 10.81 49.49
C SER A 304 -2.11 11.40 50.51
N SER A 305 -1.21 12.28 50.10
CA SER A 305 -0.24 12.98 50.94
C SER A 305 -0.70 14.41 51.31
N ASP A 306 -1.91 14.81 50.91
CA ASP A 306 -2.48 16.11 51.29
C ASP A 306 -2.80 16.09 52.80
N PRO A 307 -2.09 16.87 53.66
CA PRO A 307 -2.28 16.88 55.10
C PRO A 307 -3.67 17.35 55.52
N SER A 308 -4.36 18.11 54.65
CA SER A 308 -5.69 18.64 54.93
C SER A 308 -6.77 17.54 55.02
N ALA A 309 -6.61 16.43 54.27
CA ALA A 309 -7.55 15.30 54.35
C ALA A 309 -7.42 14.48 55.64
N SER A 310 -6.20 14.41 56.24
CA SER A 310 -5.95 13.71 57.49
C SER A 310 -6.42 14.51 58.72
N GLU A 311 -6.39 15.80 58.62
CA GLU A 311 -6.81 16.73 59.69
C GLU A 311 -8.33 16.83 59.77
N ALA A 312 -9.04 16.85 58.65
CA ALA A 312 -10.50 16.79 58.59
C ALA A 312 -11.07 15.50 59.21
N SER A 313 -10.44 14.34 58.91
CA SER A 313 -10.83 13.04 59.49
C SER A 313 -10.58 12.94 61.00
N ARG A 314 -9.55 13.61 61.52
CA ARG A 314 -9.26 13.67 62.96
C ARG A 314 -10.27 14.52 63.70
N ILE A 315 -10.63 15.71 63.16
CA ILE A 315 -11.59 16.64 63.75
C ILE A 315 -12.98 16.04 63.81
N GLU A 316 -13.38 15.26 62.83
CA GLU A 316 -14.67 14.56 62.77
C GLU A 316 -14.74 13.38 63.78
N GLY A 317 -13.63 12.66 63.94
CA GLY A 317 -13.49 11.61 64.96
C GLY A 317 -13.61 12.11 66.39
N ASP A 318 -12.97 13.25 66.72
CA ASP A 318 -13.02 13.89 68.04
C ASP A 318 -14.42 14.47 68.34
N ARG A 319 -15.15 14.94 67.38
CA ARG A 319 -16.51 15.47 67.54
C ARG A 319 -17.52 14.40 67.86
N ILE A 320 -17.39 13.22 67.25
CA ILE A 320 -18.27 12.06 67.49
C ILE A 320 -18.02 11.44 68.89
N GLN A 321 -16.80 11.53 69.44
CA GLN A 321 -16.51 11.09 70.79
C GLN A 321 -17.02 12.04 71.87
N GLN A 322 -17.06 13.35 71.63
CA GLN A 322 -17.63 14.33 72.56
C GLN A 322 -19.18 14.28 72.66
N GLU A 323 -19.86 13.80 71.61
CA GLU A 323 -21.32 13.65 71.64
C GLU A 323 -21.80 12.36 72.29
N ARG A 324 -20.88 11.44 72.72
CA ARG A 324 -21.17 10.16 73.36
C ARG A 324 -20.78 10.11 74.87
N SER A 325 -20.25 11.17 75.45
CA SER A 325 -19.95 11.34 76.88
C SER A 325 -20.94 12.28 77.50
#